data_01c3dab53da473df6a78544f6d51bac8
#
_entry.id   01c3dab53da473df6a78544f6d51bac8
#
_cell.length_a   1.000
_cell.length_b   1.000
_cell.length_c   1.000
_cell.angle_alpha   90.00
_cell.angle_beta   90.00
_cell.angle_gamma   90.00
#
_symmetry.space_group_name_H-M   'P 1'
#
loop_
_entity.id
_entity.type
_entity.pdbx_description
1 polymer ?
#
loop_
_entity_poly.entity_id
_entity_poly.type
_entity_poly.pdbx_seq_one_letter_code
_entity_poly.pdbx_strand_id
1 'polypeptide(L)'
;MKLNKLIAIATISLLSGGISMAQKALNLEDIVAGNIIQTKGIGSMTWLKDGERYSRLENNKQTGGTDIVAYRAKDNSREVIIPSSLLTDKSTGRPIPVRSVSWSADNEKILIYNNTRRVWRYDTRGDYWVLNLKDGALRQLGKGMPESSMMFAKFSPDGTRVAYVSNNNIYVED
;
A
#
# COMPACT_ATOMS: atom_id res chain seq x y z
N MET A 1 -68.39 18.19 -5.14
CA MET A 1 -67.11 18.70 -4.60
C MET A 1 -66.52 17.92 -3.43
N LYS A 2 -67.22 16.99 -2.79
CA LYS A 2 -66.68 16.17 -1.66
C LYS A 2 -66.02 14.84 -2.08
N LEU A 3 -66.39 14.28 -3.24
CA LEU A 3 -65.87 13.00 -3.74
C LEU A 3 -64.43 13.11 -4.24
N ASN A 4 -64.07 14.23 -4.91
CA ASN A 4 -62.74 14.42 -5.45
C ASN A 4 -61.64 14.63 -4.35
N LYS A 5 -62.05 15.13 -3.16
CA LYS A 5 -61.12 15.27 -2.02
C LYS A 5 -60.78 13.93 -1.36
N LEU A 6 -61.73 13.00 -1.35
CA LEU A 6 -61.54 11.64 -0.80
C LEU A 6 -60.61 10.79 -1.69
N ILE A 7 -60.74 10.94 -3.02
CA ILE A 7 -59.87 10.27 -3.98
C ILE A 7 -58.41 10.79 -3.89
N ALA A 8 -58.24 12.12 -3.72
CA ALA A 8 -56.92 12.70 -3.55
C ALA A 8 -56.22 12.26 -2.26
N ILE A 9 -56.93 12.06 -1.15
CA ILE A 9 -56.36 11.59 0.11
C ILE A 9 -56.01 10.10 0.01
N ALA A 10 -56.82 9.28 -0.68
CA ALA A 10 -56.52 7.85 -0.88
C ALA A 10 -55.29 7.64 -1.78
N THR A 11 -55.07 8.53 -2.80
CA THR A 11 -53.88 8.45 -3.69
C THR A 11 -52.57 8.86 -2.98
N ILE A 12 -52.64 9.82 -2.07
CA ILE A 12 -51.45 10.24 -1.27
C ILE A 12 -51.05 9.15 -0.27
N SER A 13 -52.02 8.42 0.30
CA SER A 13 -51.73 7.31 1.23
C SER A 13 -51.09 6.08 0.56
N LEU A 14 -51.32 5.87 -0.74
CA LEU A 14 -50.73 4.79 -1.52
C LEU A 14 -49.28 5.09 -1.98
N LEU A 15 -48.88 6.37 -2.03
CA LEU A 15 -47.52 6.81 -2.41
C LEU A 15 -46.54 6.86 -1.21
N SER A 16 -47.06 6.74 0.01
CA SER A 16 -46.24 6.68 1.25
C SER A 16 -45.82 5.26 1.65
N GLY A 17 -45.89 4.30 0.74
CA GLY A 17 -45.27 2.98 0.89
C GLY A 17 -43.76 3.20 0.96
N GLY A 18 -43.23 3.45 2.16
CA GLY A 18 -41.81 3.61 2.40
C GLY A 18 -41.09 2.40 1.81
N ILE A 19 -40.08 2.67 1.01
CA ILE A 19 -39.12 1.65 0.59
C ILE A 19 -38.48 1.12 1.87
N SER A 20 -39.08 0.05 2.42
CA SER A 20 -38.48 -0.71 3.50
C SER A 20 -37.25 -1.38 2.91
N MET A 21 -36.08 -0.75 3.09
CA MET A 21 -34.81 -1.38 2.83
C MET A 21 -34.74 -2.56 3.77
N ALA A 22 -35.03 -3.75 3.28
CA ALA A 22 -34.88 -4.98 4.03
C ALA A 22 -33.41 -5.08 4.44
N GLN A 23 -33.13 -4.77 5.71
CA GLN A 23 -31.81 -5.05 6.26
C GLN A 23 -31.62 -6.55 6.29
N LYS A 24 -30.66 -7.06 5.54
CA LYS A 24 -30.26 -8.46 5.59
C LYS A 24 -29.84 -8.78 7.03
N ALA A 25 -30.55 -9.67 7.72
CA ALA A 25 -30.10 -10.15 9.02
C ALA A 25 -28.77 -10.89 8.85
N LEU A 26 -27.79 -10.50 9.66
CA LEU A 26 -26.50 -11.17 9.69
C LEU A 26 -26.67 -12.56 10.31
N ASN A 27 -26.21 -13.58 9.62
CA ASN A 27 -26.13 -14.94 10.14
C ASN A 27 -24.67 -15.30 10.46
N LEU A 28 -24.47 -16.41 11.15
CA LEU A 28 -23.14 -16.84 11.59
C LEU A 28 -22.22 -17.16 10.40
N GLU A 29 -22.75 -17.74 9.33
CA GLU A 29 -22.03 -18.06 8.11
C GLU A 29 -21.51 -16.80 7.43
N ASP A 30 -22.32 -15.74 7.35
CA ASP A 30 -21.95 -14.46 6.78
C ASP A 30 -20.77 -13.81 7.55
N ILE A 31 -20.74 -14.00 8.87
CA ILE A 31 -19.68 -13.44 9.74
C ILE A 31 -18.40 -14.29 9.64
N VAL A 32 -18.53 -15.62 9.75
CA VAL A 32 -17.38 -16.53 9.81
C VAL A 32 -16.74 -16.74 8.44
N ALA A 33 -17.52 -16.79 7.36
CA ALA A 33 -16.99 -16.88 6.00
C ALA A 33 -16.30 -15.60 5.52
N GLY A 34 -16.38 -14.50 6.28
CA GLY A 34 -15.59 -13.26 6.05
C GLY A 34 -15.96 -12.48 4.78
N ASN A 35 -17.06 -12.83 4.10
CA ASN A 35 -17.36 -12.27 2.78
C ASN A 35 -18.29 -11.03 2.82
N ILE A 36 -18.97 -10.79 3.92
CA ILE A 36 -19.99 -9.70 4.00
C ILE A 36 -19.44 -8.46 4.69
N ILE A 37 -18.56 -8.61 5.68
CA ILE A 37 -17.95 -7.48 6.38
C ILE A 37 -16.48 -7.39 6.00
N GLN A 38 -16.22 -6.77 4.86
CA GLN A 38 -14.86 -6.42 4.49
C GLN A 38 -14.55 -5.00 4.95
N THR A 39 -13.73 -4.87 5.97
CA THR A 39 -13.19 -3.56 6.36
C THR A 39 -12.14 -3.13 5.34
N LYS A 40 -12.30 -1.95 4.76
CA LYS A 40 -11.23 -1.33 3.99
C LYS A 40 -10.14 -0.89 4.97
N GLY A 41 -9.10 -1.71 5.13
CA GLY A 41 -7.93 -1.32 5.88
C GLY A 41 -7.23 -0.13 5.22
N ILE A 42 -6.70 0.78 6.03
CA ILE A 42 -5.93 1.93 5.53
C ILE A 42 -4.61 1.48 4.87
N GLY A 43 -4.15 0.26 5.20
CA GLY A 43 -2.84 -0.25 4.77
C GLY A 43 -1.68 0.38 5.56
N SER A 44 -0.46 0.06 5.16
CA SER A 44 0.73 0.68 5.76
C SER A 44 0.86 2.12 5.31
N MET A 45 1.09 3.03 6.24
CA MET A 45 1.42 4.43 5.98
C MET A 45 2.74 4.77 6.66
N THR A 46 3.51 5.63 6.00
CA THR A 46 4.76 6.16 6.54
C THR A 46 4.74 7.68 6.43
N TRP A 47 4.91 8.37 7.56
CA TRP A 47 5.03 9.82 7.57
C TRP A 47 6.26 10.28 6.82
N LEU A 48 6.10 11.30 5.99
CA LEU A 48 7.20 11.96 5.34
C LEU A 48 7.86 12.97 6.30
N LYS A 49 9.07 13.37 6.01
CA LYS A 49 9.88 14.23 6.89
C LYS A 49 9.26 15.62 7.11
N ASP A 50 8.41 16.08 6.20
CA ASP A 50 7.71 17.36 6.32
C ASP A 50 6.68 17.39 7.46
N GLY A 51 6.29 16.22 8.00
CA GLY A 51 5.31 16.10 9.07
C GLY A 51 3.86 16.43 8.65
N GLU A 52 3.62 16.78 7.40
CA GLU A 52 2.30 17.15 6.86
C GLU A 52 1.71 16.06 5.96
N ARG A 53 2.57 15.22 5.37
CA ARG A 53 2.19 14.18 4.42
C ARG A 53 2.60 12.81 4.90
N TYR A 54 1.85 11.81 4.48
CA TYR A 54 2.20 10.40 4.64
C TYR A 54 2.21 9.70 3.29
N SER A 55 3.07 8.72 3.12
CA SER A 55 3.14 7.89 1.92
C SER A 55 2.41 6.57 2.10
N ARG A 56 1.85 6.07 1.00
CA ARG A 56 1.21 4.75 0.90
C ARG A 56 1.64 4.05 -0.38
N LEU A 57 1.54 2.72 -0.37
CA LEU A 57 1.71 1.89 -1.54
C LEU A 57 0.35 1.69 -2.21
N GLU A 58 0.26 1.97 -3.51
CA GLU A 58 -0.96 1.78 -4.30
C GLU A 58 -0.67 0.99 -5.57
N ASN A 59 -1.52 0.00 -5.86
CA ASN A 59 -1.39 -0.78 -7.08
C ASN A 59 -1.81 0.07 -8.28
N ASN A 60 -0.92 0.18 -9.25
CA ASN A 60 -1.20 0.80 -10.53
C ASN A 60 -1.73 -0.25 -11.51
N LYS A 61 -3.02 -0.17 -11.82
CA LYS A 61 -3.69 -1.14 -12.70
C LYS A 61 -3.22 -1.08 -14.16
N GLN A 62 -2.65 0.04 -14.59
CA GLN A 62 -2.18 0.21 -15.98
C GLN A 62 -0.83 -0.46 -16.20
N THR A 63 0.07 -0.36 -15.21
CA THR A 63 1.42 -0.92 -15.30
C THR A 63 1.55 -2.28 -14.63
N GLY A 64 0.58 -2.68 -13.80
CA GLY A 64 0.67 -3.85 -12.93
C GLY A 64 1.68 -3.71 -11.78
N GLY A 65 2.29 -2.52 -11.65
CA GLY A 65 3.25 -2.21 -10.60
C GLY A 65 2.63 -1.50 -9.39
N THR A 66 3.49 -0.98 -8.52
CA THR A 66 3.11 -0.25 -7.30
C THR A 66 3.60 1.19 -7.41
N ASP A 67 2.70 2.15 -7.25
CA ASP A 67 3.05 3.56 -7.07
C ASP A 67 3.24 3.87 -5.59
N ILE A 68 4.17 4.77 -5.26
CA ILE A 68 4.24 5.36 -3.92
C ILE A 68 3.56 6.72 -3.99
N VAL A 69 2.51 6.87 -3.21
CA VAL A 69 1.61 8.02 -3.25
C VAL A 69 1.67 8.76 -1.94
N ALA A 70 1.84 10.06 -1.99
CA ALA A 70 1.75 10.92 -0.82
C ALA A 70 0.32 11.48 -0.67
N TYR A 71 -0.11 11.55 0.57
CA TYR A 71 -1.36 12.17 0.98
C TYR A 71 -1.09 13.26 1.99
N ARG A 72 -1.69 14.43 1.79
CA ARG A 72 -1.65 15.49 2.79
C ARG A 72 -2.70 15.23 3.87
N ALA A 73 -2.31 15.23 5.13
CA ALA A 73 -3.21 14.91 6.23
C ALA A 73 -4.36 15.92 6.39
N LYS A 74 -4.14 17.19 6.02
CA LYS A 74 -5.12 18.27 6.21
C LYS A 74 -6.34 18.17 5.29
N ASP A 75 -6.13 17.77 4.02
CA ASP A 75 -7.17 17.85 2.97
C ASP A 75 -7.27 16.57 2.12
N ASN A 76 -6.50 15.53 2.44
CA ASN A 76 -6.39 14.29 1.69
C ASN A 76 -5.98 14.48 0.21
N SER A 77 -5.35 15.61 -0.13
CA SER A 77 -4.81 15.80 -1.47
C SER A 77 -3.78 14.71 -1.78
N ARG A 78 -3.88 14.13 -2.98
CA ARG A 78 -3.14 12.96 -3.43
C ARG A 78 -2.12 13.35 -4.50
N GLU A 79 -0.89 12.87 -4.34
CA GLU A 79 0.21 13.07 -5.29
C GLU A 79 0.98 11.76 -5.47
N VAL A 80 1.25 11.35 -6.72
CA VAL A 80 2.16 10.23 -7.00
C VAL A 80 3.58 10.76 -6.90
N ILE A 81 4.30 10.38 -5.84
CA ILE A 81 5.68 10.84 -5.60
C ILE A 81 6.72 9.92 -6.23
N ILE A 82 6.42 8.62 -6.37
CA ILE A 82 7.26 7.66 -7.07
C ILE A 82 6.36 6.77 -7.93
N PRO A 83 6.33 6.97 -9.25
CA PRO A 83 5.55 6.14 -10.15
C PRO A 83 6.19 4.74 -10.29
N SER A 84 5.36 3.75 -10.53
CA SER A 84 5.77 2.34 -10.71
C SER A 84 6.78 2.13 -11.85
N SER A 85 6.86 3.05 -12.81
CA SER A 85 7.88 3.03 -13.86
C SER A 85 9.30 3.14 -13.31
N LEU A 86 9.52 3.87 -12.20
CA LEU A 86 10.81 3.92 -11.51
C LEU A 86 11.08 2.66 -10.68
N LEU A 87 10.06 1.87 -10.38
CA LEU A 87 10.14 0.61 -9.65
C LEU A 87 10.08 -0.59 -10.60
N THR A 88 10.70 -0.45 -11.76
CA THR A 88 10.76 -1.49 -12.78
C THR A 88 12.22 -1.94 -12.96
N ASP A 89 12.46 -3.23 -12.81
CA ASP A 89 13.77 -3.82 -13.08
C ASP A 89 14.09 -3.70 -14.57
N LYS A 90 15.12 -2.94 -14.88
CA LYS A 90 15.55 -2.67 -16.27
C LYS A 90 16.06 -3.92 -17.00
N SER A 91 16.52 -4.92 -16.26
CA SER A 91 17.05 -6.17 -16.85
C SER A 91 15.94 -7.10 -17.36
N THR A 92 14.79 -7.09 -16.65
CA THR A 92 13.65 -7.96 -16.98
C THR A 92 12.48 -7.21 -17.61
N GLY A 93 12.46 -5.87 -17.50
CA GLY A 93 11.34 -5.04 -17.92
C GLY A 93 10.09 -5.21 -17.04
N ARG A 94 10.20 -5.87 -15.89
CA ARG A 94 9.07 -6.17 -15.01
C ARG A 94 9.03 -5.25 -13.79
N PRO A 95 7.83 -4.82 -13.36
CA PRO A 95 7.68 -4.11 -12.12
C PRO A 95 8.19 -4.94 -10.93
N ILE A 96 8.92 -4.31 -10.03
CA ILE A 96 9.38 -4.94 -8.77
C ILE A 96 8.20 -4.97 -7.81
N PRO A 97 7.80 -6.14 -7.29
CA PRO A 97 6.81 -6.20 -6.21
C PRO A 97 7.31 -5.41 -5.00
N VAL A 98 6.46 -4.59 -4.40
CA VAL A 98 6.81 -3.79 -3.22
C VAL A 98 6.05 -4.28 -2.01
N ARG A 99 6.75 -4.81 -1.01
CA ARG A 99 6.15 -5.20 0.27
C ARG A 99 6.13 -4.05 1.25
N SER A 100 7.25 -3.34 1.36
CA SER A 100 7.38 -2.13 2.17
C SER A 100 8.54 -1.28 1.66
N VAL A 101 8.55 -0.02 2.08
CA VAL A 101 9.62 0.92 1.79
C VAL A 101 10.07 1.62 3.06
N SER A 102 11.36 1.98 3.10
CA SER A 102 11.91 2.89 4.11
C SER A 102 12.71 4.00 3.42
N TRP A 103 12.59 5.19 3.96
CA TRP A 103 13.24 6.39 3.43
C TRP A 103 14.63 6.59 4.04
N SER A 104 15.57 7.08 3.27
CA SER A 104 16.82 7.62 3.80
C SER A 104 16.57 8.89 4.61
N ALA A 105 17.49 9.27 5.50
CA ALA A 105 17.31 10.41 6.39
C ALA A 105 17.13 11.75 5.64
N ASP A 106 17.69 11.87 4.44
CA ASP A 106 17.59 13.03 3.55
C ASP A 106 16.35 12.98 2.63
N ASN A 107 15.59 11.86 2.61
CA ASN A 107 14.51 11.55 1.68
C ASN A 107 14.91 11.51 0.19
N GLU A 108 16.20 11.34 -0.10
CA GLU A 108 16.70 11.26 -1.47
C GLU A 108 16.75 9.84 -2.03
N LYS A 109 16.63 8.84 -1.14
CA LYS A 109 16.62 7.42 -1.50
C LYS A 109 15.53 6.68 -0.77
N ILE A 110 15.07 5.60 -1.37
CA ILE A 110 14.22 4.61 -0.71
C ILE A 110 14.85 3.23 -0.77
N LEU A 111 14.67 2.49 0.30
CA LEU A 111 14.98 1.07 0.41
C LEU A 111 13.67 0.30 0.25
N ILE A 112 13.61 -0.56 -0.76
CA ILE A 112 12.44 -1.35 -1.12
C ILE A 112 12.68 -2.77 -0.63
N TYR A 113 11.73 -3.31 0.12
CA TYR A 113 11.71 -4.70 0.57
C TYR A 113 10.71 -5.50 -0.24
N ASN A 114 11.15 -6.62 -0.82
CA ASN A 114 10.34 -7.47 -1.66
C ASN A 114 10.72 -8.96 -1.55
N ASN A 115 10.13 -9.80 -2.39
CA ASN A 115 10.39 -11.24 -2.46
C ASN A 115 10.51 -11.88 -1.07
N THR A 116 9.53 -11.55 -0.20
CA THR A 116 9.60 -11.89 1.21
C THR A 116 9.34 -13.36 1.46
N ARG A 117 10.09 -13.93 2.41
CA ARG A 117 9.90 -15.29 2.89
C ARG A 117 9.49 -15.28 4.36
N ARG A 118 8.38 -15.94 4.64
CA ARG A 118 7.88 -16.09 6.00
C ARG A 118 8.78 -17.05 6.79
N VAL A 119 9.25 -16.54 7.94
CA VAL A 119 9.96 -17.35 8.93
C VAL A 119 9.14 -17.29 10.21
N TRP A 120 8.51 -18.41 10.57
CA TRP A 120 7.57 -18.50 11.70
C TRP A 120 6.33 -17.62 11.49
N ARG A 121 6.24 -16.52 12.23
CA ARG A 121 5.07 -15.61 12.22
C ARG A 121 5.22 -14.42 11.30
N TYR A 122 6.46 -14.04 10.94
CA TYR A 122 6.78 -12.80 10.24
C TYR A 122 7.56 -13.04 8.96
N ASP A 123 7.37 -12.15 8.00
CA ASP A 123 8.20 -12.05 6.81
C ASP A 123 9.50 -11.34 7.17
N THR A 124 10.49 -12.09 7.66
CA THR A 124 11.76 -11.53 8.13
C THR A 124 12.88 -11.61 7.11
N ARG A 125 12.74 -12.45 6.08
CA ARG A 125 13.70 -12.60 5.00
C ARG A 125 13.11 -12.12 3.68
N GLY A 126 13.94 -11.54 2.83
CA GLY A 126 13.54 -11.08 1.52
C GLY A 126 14.71 -10.53 0.74
N ASP A 127 14.40 -9.85 -0.35
CA ASP A 127 15.35 -9.12 -1.18
C ASP A 127 15.15 -7.61 -0.98
N TYR A 128 16.20 -6.86 -1.24
CA TYR A 128 16.19 -5.42 -1.06
C TYR A 128 16.73 -4.72 -2.31
N TRP A 129 16.11 -3.57 -2.60
CA TRP A 129 16.51 -2.68 -3.67
C TRP A 129 16.64 -1.25 -3.15
N VAL A 130 17.53 -0.49 -3.75
CA VAL A 130 17.66 0.94 -3.48
C VAL A 130 17.28 1.70 -4.74
N LEU A 131 16.36 2.66 -4.61
CA LEU A 131 16.06 3.66 -5.63
C LEU A 131 16.63 5.00 -5.17
N ASN A 132 17.48 5.59 -5.99
CA ASN A 132 17.91 6.97 -5.83
C ASN A 132 16.92 7.88 -6.58
N LEU A 133 16.31 8.82 -5.89
CA LEU A 133 15.28 9.70 -6.45
C LEU A 133 15.84 10.85 -7.29
N LYS A 134 17.15 11.17 -7.14
CA LYS A 134 17.78 12.25 -7.91
C LYS A 134 17.98 11.87 -9.37
N ASP A 135 18.38 10.63 -9.62
CA ASP A 135 18.75 10.13 -10.95
C ASP A 135 17.86 8.97 -11.43
N GLY A 136 16.95 8.48 -10.59
CA GLY A 136 16.11 7.33 -10.89
C GLY A 136 16.86 6.01 -10.98
N ALA A 137 18.09 5.93 -10.44
CA ALA A 137 18.89 4.71 -10.43
C ALA A 137 18.28 3.70 -9.44
N LEU A 138 17.88 2.54 -9.95
CA LEU A 138 17.36 1.44 -9.20
C LEU A 138 18.36 0.29 -9.22
N ARG A 139 18.79 -0.20 -8.05
CA ARG A 139 19.71 -1.32 -7.94
C ARG A 139 19.29 -2.31 -6.86
N GLN A 140 19.52 -3.58 -7.13
CA GLN A 140 19.36 -4.65 -6.14
C GLN A 140 20.57 -4.71 -5.22
N LEU A 141 20.34 -4.89 -3.93
CA LEU A 141 21.38 -5.19 -2.94
C LEU A 141 21.71 -6.68 -2.93
N GLY A 142 22.85 -7.04 -2.37
CA GLY A 142 23.26 -8.42 -2.16
C GLY A 142 23.49 -9.17 -3.46
N LYS A 143 24.14 -8.56 -4.44
CA LYS A 143 24.45 -9.24 -5.72
C LYS A 143 25.18 -10.57 -5.46
N GLY A 144 24.60 -11.67 -5.92
CA GLY A 144 25.14 -13.00 -5.70
C GLY A 144 24.69 -13.68 -4.39
N MET A 145 23.90 -12.99 -3.57
CA MET A 145 23.24 -13.63 -2.41
C MET A 145 22.08 -14.51 -2.86
N PRO A 146 21.78 -15.58 -2.10
CA PRO A 146 20.57 -16.37 -2.36
C PRO A 146 19.30 -15.50 -2.28
N GLU A 147 18.30 -15.81 -3.12
CA GLU A 147 17.01 -15.15 -3.08
C GLU A 147 16.36 -15.23 -1.68
N SER A 148 15.68 -14.18 -1.29
CA SER A 148 14.97 -14.08 -0.02
C SER A 148 15.86 -14.43 1.20
N SER A 149 17.15 -14.09 1.18
CA SER A 149 18.10 -14.41 2.25
C SER A 149 18.46 -13.24 3.14
N MET A 150 18.21 -12.01 2.72
CA MET A 150 18.60 -10.81 3.45
C MET A 150 17.57 -10.42 4.50
N MET A 151 18.04 -9.84 5.61
CA MET A 151 17.24 -9.39 6.74
C MET A 151 17.69 -8.01 7.21
N PHE A 152 16.76 -7.25 7.76
CA PHE A 152 17.01 -6.03 8.53
C PHE A 152 17.81 -4.95 7.81
N ALA A 153 17.67 -4.85 6.49
CA ALA A 153 18.36 -3.81 5.75
C ALA A 153 17.96 -2.41 6.23
N LYS A 154 18.96 -1.54 6.42
CA LYS A 154 18.78 -0.15 6.89
C LYS A 154 19.83 0.76 6.26
N PHE A 155 19.41 1.97 5.96
CA PHE A 155 20.35 3.04 5.62
C PHE A 155 21.22 3.44 6.81
N SER A 156 22.45 3.85 6.52
CA SER A 156 23.29 4.62 7.43
C SER A 156 22.62 5.99 7.74
N PRO A 157 22.96 6.64 8.86
CA PRO A 157 22.40 7.94 9.21
C PRO A 157 22.60 9.04 8.16
N ASP A 158 23.69 8.96 7.40
CA ASP A 158 24.02 9.87 6.31
C ASP A 158 23.39 9.46 4.95
N GLY A 159 22.69 8.32 4.90
CA GLY A 159 22.05 7.80 3.69
C GLY A 159 23.01 7.32 2.60
N THR A 160 24.31 7.21 2.89
CA THR A 160 25.33 6.82 1.87
C THR A 160 25.43 5.31 1.72
N ARG A 161 25.14 4.54 2.77
CA ARG A 161 25.32 3.09 2.83
C ARG A 161 24.06 2.39 3.27
N VAL A 162 24.00 1.09 2.95
CA VAL A 162 22.98 0.18 3.48
C VAL A 162 23.68 -1.00 4.15
N ALA A 163 23.29 -1.26 5.41
CA ALA A 163 23.71 -2.46 6.13
C ALA A 163 22.56 -3.46 6.14
N TYR A 164 22.86 -4.75 6.00
CA TYR A 164 21.89 -5.85 6.09
C TYR A 164 22.55 -7.11 6.65
N VAL A 165 21.73 -8.06 7.06
CA VAL A 165 22.19 -9.37 7.57
C VAL A 165 21.85 -10.44 6.53
N SER A 166 22.80 -11.34 6.25
CA SER A 166 22.60 -12.55 5.47
C SER A 166 23.56 -13.64 5.96
N ASN A 167 23.11 -14.89 6.02
CA ASN A 167 23.92 -16.04 6.43
C ASN A 167 24.72 -15.82 7.74
N ASN A 168 24.05 -15.22 8.75
CA ASN A 168 24.62 -14.89 10.06
C ASN A 168 25.78 -13.88 10.04
N ASN A 169 25.98 -13.17 8.93
CA ASN A 169 26.96 -12.11 8.79
C ASN A 169 26.28 -10.76 8.52
N ILE A 170 26.97 -9.67 8.82
CA ILE A 170 26.57 -8.30 8.52
C ILE A 170 27.34 -7.85 7.28
N TYR A 171 26.61 -7.30 6.33
CA TYR A 171 27.13 -6.73 5.09
C TYR A 171 26.83 -5.26 5.04
N VAL A 172 27.69 -4.48 4.40
CA VAL A 172 27.52 -3.05 4.15
C VAL A 172 27.85 -2.78 2.70
N GLU A 173 26.96 -2.08 2.01
CA GLU A 173 27.13 -1.61 0.62
C GLU A 173 26.98 -0.10 0.53
N ASP A 174 27.74 0.52 -0.38
CA ASP A 174 27.66 1.96 -0.71
C ASP A 174 26.52 2.28 -1.67
#